data_a04e4faf9b12eac0c20f3653e9d3b06f
#
_entry.id   a04e4faf9b12eac0c20f3653e9d3b06f
#
_cell.length_a   1.000
_cell.length_b   1.000
_cell.length_c   1.000
_cell.angle_alpha   90.00
_cell.angle_beta   90.00
_cell.angle_gamma   90.00
#
_symmetry.space_group_name_H-M   'P 1'
#
loop_
_entity.id
_entity.type
_entity.pdbx_description
1 polymer ?
#
loop_
_entity_poly.entity_id
_entity_poly.type
_entity_poly.pdbx_seq_one_letter_code
_entity_poly.pdbx_strand_id
1 'polypeptide(L)'
;MRRVVVTGLGIVSSIGNNANEVQASLHDARSGISFSDSFAEHGFRCQVWGAPTLDPSAMIDRRAMRFLSQGAAWNHVSMDQAIADAGLEESDITNERTGIVMGSGGPSTRTIFEAAETTLKNGSPKRIGPFAVPKAMSSTASATLATWFKIHGVNYSISSACSTSAHCIGNGYELIQWGKQDIVFAGGHEDLDWTMSDLFDAMGAMSSKFNDKASTASRAYDANRDGFVIAGGAGVLVLEELEHAKARGAKIYAEIVGYGATSDGYDMVAPSGEGAVRCMRQALATVSTPVDYINTHGTSTPVGDSKEMGAIREVFGEKMPYITSTKSLTGHSLGGAGVQESIYSILMMQGGFIGESAHIETLDPEFEGMPIVRKRIDDARIDTVLSNSFGFGGTNATLVFQRYSA
;
A
#
# COMPACT_ATOMS: atom_id res chain seq x y z
N MET A 1 -14.16 -23.33 -2.00
CA MET A 1 -14.26 -21.98 -1.43
C MET A 1 -14.83 -21.05 -2.50
N ARG A 2 -15.48 -19.95 -2.09
CA ARG A 2 -15.99 -18.94 -3.04
C ARG A 2 -14.80 -18.22 -3.68
N ARG A 3 -14.94 -17.88 -4.95
CA ARG A 3 -13.91 -17.11 -5.69
C ARG A 3 -14.09 -15.62 -5.41
N VAL A 4 -12.98 -14.88 -5.36
CA VAL A 4 -12.97 -13.47 -4.99
C VAL A 4 -12.29 -12.67 -6.09
N VAL A 5 -12.98 -11.64 -6.57
CA VAL A 5 -12.51 -10.78 -7.63
C VAL A 5 -12.39 -9.32 -7.17
N VAL A 6 -11.61 -8.54 -7.90
CA VAL A 6 -11.47 -7.10 -7.71
C VAL A 6 -12.35 -6.41 -8.75
N THR A 7 -13.36 -5.67 -8.30
CA THR A 7 -14.32 -5.00 -9.18
C THR A 7 -14.20 -3.48 -9.18
N GLY A 8 -13.41 -2.90 -8.27
CA GLY A 8 -13.17 -1.45 -8.23
C GLY A 8 -11.85 -1.09 -7.58
N LEU A 9 -11.29 0.03 -8.03
CA LEU A 9 -10.01 0.59 -7.60
C LEU A 9 -10.18 2.06 -7.22
N GLY A 10 -9.58 2.47 -6.11
CA GLY A 10 -9.42 3.88 -5.75
C GLY A 10 -8.04 4.12 -5.15
N ILE A 11 -7.37 5.20 -5.54
CA ILE A 11 -6.00 5.47 -5.10
C ILE A 11 -5.69 6.96 -5.07
N VAL A 12 -4.96 7.36 -4.03
CA VAL A 12 -4.22 8.62 -3.94
C VAL A 12 -2.79 8.29 -3.58
N SER A 13 -1.86 8.65 -4.43
CA SER A 13 -0.44 8.27 -4.34
C SER A 13 0.43 9.48 -4.69
N SER A 14 1.70 9.42 -4.31
CA SER A 14 2.70 10.42 -4.72
C SER A 14 2.88 10.53 -6.25
N ILE A 15 2.49 9.49 -7.00
CA ILE A 15 2.62 9.44 -8.47
C ILE A 15 1.29 9.69 -9.21
N GLY A 16 0.21 9.98 -8.49
CA GLY A 16 -1.08 10.30 -9.11
C GLY A 16 -2.23 10.29 -8.12
N ASN A 17 -3.26 11.05 -8.45
CA ASN A 17 -4.43 11.28 -7.60
C ASN A 17 -5.62 10.35 -7.95
N ASN A 18 -5.46 9.51 -8.94
CA ASN A 18 -6.41 8.49 -9.39
C ASN A 18 -5.68 7.40 -10.20
N ALA A 19 -6.39 6.34 -10.54
CA ALA A 19 -5.83 5.19 -11.25
C ALA A 19 -5.22 5.55 -12.62
N ASN A 20 -5.82 6.46 -13.37
CA ASN A 20 -5.31 6.87 -14.69
C ASN A 20 -3.99 7.62 -14.60
N GLU A 21 -3.88 8.57 -13.68
CA GLU A 21 -2.64 9.32 -13.44
C GLU A 21 -1.53 8.39 -12.95
N VAL A 22 -1.86 7.49 -12.03
CA VAL A 22 -0.93 6.48 -11.51
C VAL A 22 -0.43 5.56 -12.62
N GLN A 23 -1.32 5.04 -13.46
CA GLN A 23 -0.93 4.18 -14.60
C GLN A 23 0.00 4.91 -15.57
N ALA A 24 -0.30 6.17 -15.91
CA ALA A 24 0.55 6.99 -16.75
C ALA A 24 1.94 7.22 -16.12
N SER A 25 2.01 7.47 -14.81
CA SER A 25 3.28 7.66 -14.12
C SER A 25 4.11 6.39 -14.05
N LEU A 26 3.49 5.24 -13.84
CA LEU A 26 4.17 3.92 -13.88
C LEU A 26 4.72 3.64 -15.28
N HIS A 27 3.92 3.92 -16.31
CA HIS A 27 4.31 3.73 -17.70
C HIS A 27 5.50 4.62 -18.11
N ASP A 28 5.47 5.89 -17.69
CA ASP A 28 6.48 6.89 -18.07
C ASP A 28 7.63 7.01 -17.06
N ALA A 29 7.67 6.14 -16.03
CA ALA A 29 8.65 6.16 -14.94
C ALA A 29 8.77 7.54 -14.26
N ARG A 30 7.64 8.20 -14.01
CA ARG A 30 7.61 9.52 -13.36
C ARG A 30 7.70 9.35 -11.84
N SER A 31 8.76 9.91 -11.25
CA SER A 31 8.95 9.93 -9.80
C SER A 31 8.00 10.91 -9.11
N GLY A 32 7.38 10.46 -8.01
CA GLY A 32 6.60 11.31 -7.11
C GLY A 32 7.40 11.81 -5.91
N ILE A 33 8.73 11.60 -5.92
CA ILE A 33 9.59 11.99 -4.80
C ILE A 33 10.13 13.41 -5.05
N SER A 34 10.01 14.25 -4.03
CA SER A 34 10.41 15.64 -4.04
C SER A 34 11.14 16.02 -2.75
N PHE A 35 11.79 17.19 -2.76
CA PHE A 35 12.35 17.79 -1.56
C PHE A 35 11.25 18.19 -0.58
N SER A 36 11.50 18.02 0.71
CA SER A 36 10.60 18.38 1.80
C SER A 36 11.16 19.54 2.61
N ASP A 37 10.62 20.74 2.40
CA ASP A 37 10.97 21.92 3.21
C ASP A 37 10.70 21.66 4.70
N SER A 38 9.58 20.97 5.01
CA SER A 38 9.23 20.64 6.38
C SER A 38 10.29 19.77 7.08
N PHE A 39 10.84 18.77 6.40
CA PHE A 39 11.90 17.94 6.97
C PHE A 39 13.19 18.72 7.16
N ALA A 40 13.54 19.58 6.22
CA ALA A 40 14.70 20.44 6.32
C ALA A 40 14.57 21.43 7.49
N GLU A 41 13.44 22.08 7.65
CA GLU A 41 13.15 23.01 8.77
C GLU A 41 13.22 22.32 10.14
N HIS A 42 12.91 21.03 10.23
CA HIS A 42 12.98 20.24 11.46
C HIS A 42 14.35 19.54 11.64
N GLY A 43 15.34 19.82 10.77
CA GLY A 43 16.71 19.33 10.93
C GLY A 43 16.88 17.84 10.63
N PHE A 44 16.05 17.26 9.79
CA PHE A 44 16.15 15.85 9.37
C PHE A 44 17.40 15.63 8.53
N ARG A 45 17.98 14.45 8.66
CA ARG A 45 19.02 13.95 7.73
C ARG A 45 18.43 13.67 6.36
N CYS A 46 17.28 13.00 6.32
CA CYS A 46 16.48 12.79 5.11
C CYS A 46 15.60 14.02 4.85
N GLN A 47 15.76 14.65 3.70
CA GLN A 47 14.99 15.85 3.33
C GLN A 47 14.14 15.63 2.08
N VAL A 48 13.78 14.37 1.82
CA VAL A 48 12.96 13.99 0.67
C VAL A 48 11.76 13.14 1.10
N TRP A 49 10.68 13.23 0.36
CA TRP A 49 9.46 12.48 0.62
C TRP A 49 8.67 12.20 -0.66
N GLY A 50 7.74 11.23 -0.60
CA GLY A 50 6.75 10.96 -1.63
C GLY A 50 5.38 11.51 -1.24
N ALA A 51 5.15 12.79 -1.45
CA ALA A 51 3.93 13.47 -1.05
C ALA A 51 2.86 13.42 -2.15
N PRO A 52 1.62 12.93 -1.87
CA PRO A 52 0.49 13.15 -2.75
C PRO A 52 0.24 14.65 -2.98
N THR A 53 -0.15 15.00 -4.20
CA THR A 53 -0.44 16.39 -4.58
C THR A 53 -1.89 16.78 -4.35
N LEU A 54 -2.78 15.81 -4.07
CA LEU A 54 -4.20 16.05 -3.86
C LEU A 54 -4.47 16.77 -2.54
N ASP A 55 -5.15 17.90 -2.61
CA ASP A 55 -5.85 18.49 -1.48
C ASP A 55 -7.27 17.92 -1.42
N PRO A 56 -7.60 17.05 -0.45
CA PRO A 56 -8.91 16.44 -0.37
C PRO A 56 -10.00 17.35 0.18
N SER A 57 -9.65 18.51 0.74
CA SER A 57 -10.59 19.40 1.46
C SER A 57 -11.72 19.93 0.58
N ALA A 58 -11.49 20.10 -0.72
CA ALA A 58 -12.50 20.54 -1.67
C ALA A 58 -13.44 19.41 -2.16
N MET A 59 -13.07 18.15 -1.90
CA MET A 59 -13.79 16.97 -2.42
C MET A 59 -14.65 16.29 -1.35
N ILE A 60 -14.40 16.55 -0.09
CA ILE A 60 -15.04 15.88 1.05
C ILE A 60 -16.00 16.84 1.76
N ASP A 61 -17.20 16.34 2.11
CA ASP A 61 -18.15 17.10 2.93
C ASP A 61 -17.49 17.59 4.24
N ARG A 62 -17.69 18.85 4.59
CA ARG A 62 -17.09 19.48 5.77
C ARG A 62 -17.40 18.72 7.08
N ARG A 63 -18.54 18.06 7.17
CA ARG A 63 -18.93 17.27 8.35
C ARG A 63 -18.08 16.01 8.48
N ALA A 64 -17.79 15.33 7.37
CA ALA A 64 -16.89 14.18 7.36
C ALA A 64 -15.44 14.64 7.64
N MET A 65 -14.99 15.70 6.99
CA MET A 65 -13.63 16.21 7.07
C MET A 65 -13.16 16.50 8.51
N ARG A 66 -14.08 16.88 9.40
CA ARG A 66 -13.78 17.12 10.82
C ARG A 66 -13.19 15.93 11.55
N PHE A 67 -13.51 14.71 11.11
CA PHE A 67 -13.09 13.45 11.73
C PHE A 67 -11.86 12.82 11.07
N LEU A 68 -11.35 13.41 9.99
CA LEU A 68 -10.33 12.80 9.16
C LEU A 68 -8.95 13.42 9.43
N SER A 69 -7.94 12.56 9.60
CA SER A 69 -6.54 12.93 9.45
C SER A 69 -6.21 13.09 7.97
N GLN A 70 -5.00 13.52 7.65
CA GLN A 70 -4.56 13.69 6.27
C GLN A 70 -4.70 12.39 5.45
N GLY A 71 -4.15 11.29 5.95
CA GLY A 71 -4.22 9.99 5.28
C GLY A 71 -5.64 9.43 5.20
N ALA A 72 -6.42 9.62 6.27
CA ALA A 72 -7.84 9.24 6.27
C ALA A 72 -8.65 10.03 5.24
N ALA A 73 -8.32 11.30 5.00
CA ALA A 73 -8.95 12.11 3.96
C ALA A 73 -8.61 11.61 2.55
N TRP A 74 -7.34 11.24 2.28
CA TRP A 74 -6.98 10.58 1.03
C TRP A 74 -7.69 9.23 0.87
N ASN A 75 -7.87 8.50 1.97
CA ASN A 75 -8.59 7.23 1.96
C ASN A 75 -10.09 7.40 1.64
N HIS A 76 -10.69 8.48 2.13
CA HIS A 76 -12.07 8.85 1.79
C HIS A 76 -12.23 9.11 0.28
N VAL A 77 -11.33 9.88 -0.31
CA VAL A 77 -11.32 10.11 -1.77
C VAL A 77 -11.10 8.80 -2.53
N SER A 78 -10.18 7.95 -2.07
CA SER A 78 -9.95 6.63 -2.67
C SER A 78 -11.20 5.74 -2.59
N MET A 79 -11.97 5.84 -1.51
CA MET A 79 -13.24 5.11 -1.35
C MET A 79 -14.31 5.59 -2.34
N ASP A 80 -14.47 6.91 -2.50
CA ASP A 80 -15.38 7.47 -3.50
C ASP A 80 -15.01 7.01 -4.93
N GLN A 81 -13.72 7.02 -5.26
CA GLN A 81 -13.22 6.51 -6.54
C GLN A 81 -13.54 5.03 -6.73
N ALA A 82 -13.28 4.20 -5.71
CA ALA A 82 -13.50 2.76 -5.79
C ALA A 82 -14.98 2.41 -5.95
N ILE A 83 -15.88 3.09 -5.24
CA ILE A 83 -17.33 2.92 -5.37
C ILE A 83 -17.79 3.27 -6.79
N ALA A 84 -17.35 4.42 -7.31
CA ALA A 84 -17.71 4.88 -8.64
C ALA A 84 -17.16 3.92 -9.73
N ASP A 85 -15.91 3.49 -9.59
CA ASP A 85 -15.25 2.59 -10.53
C ASP A 85 -15.90 1.20 -10.56
N ALA A 86 -16.34 0.69 -9.40
CA ALA A 86 -17.06 -0.57 -9.28
C ALA A 86 -18.52 -0.49 -9.76
N GLY A 87 -19.06 0.71 -9.96
CA GLY A 87 -20.45 0.93 -10.30
C GLY A 87 -21.41 0.47 -9.21
N LEU A 88 -21.02 0.62 -7.93
CA LEU A 88 -21.84 0.23 -6.78
C LEU A 88 -22.88 1.31 -6.47
N GLU A 89 -24.11 0.86 -6.18
CA GLU A 89 -25.20 1.70 -5.72
C GLU A 89 -25.32 1.67 -4.18
N GLU A 90 -26.12 2.57 -3.60
CA GLU A 90 -26.31 2.64 -2.14
C GLU A 90 -26.78 1.30 -1.55
N SER A 91 -27.64 0.56 -2.26
CA SER A 91 -28.13 -0.76 -1.84
C SER A 91 -27.04 -1.83 -1.78
N ASP A 92 -26.00 -1.72 -2.63
CA ASP A 92 -24.85 -2.63 -2.61
C ASP A 92 -23.94 -2.37 -1.41
N ILE A 93 -23.92 -1.13 -0.94
CA ILE A 93 -23.04 -0.67 0.14
C ILE A 93 -23.72 -0.80 1.50
N THR A 94 -24.97 -0.31 1.61
CA THR A 94 -25.72 -0.21 2.87
C THR A 94 -26.51 -1.48 3.14
N ASN A 95 -25.83 -2.56 3.48
CA ASN A 95 -26.42 -3.84 3.87
C ASN A 95 -25.43 -4.67 4.70
N GLU A 96 -25.89 -5.73 5.35
CA GLU A 96 -25.09 -6.58 6.23
C GLU A 96 -24.11 -7.50 5.49
N ARG A 97 -24.21 -7.62 4.16
CA ARG A 97 -23.34 -8.45 3.33
C ARG A 97 -22.15 -7.67 2.75
N THR A 98 -22.09 -6.35 2.99
CA THR A 98 -20.99 -5.47 2.60
C THR A 98 -20.24 -5.00 3.84
N GLY A 99 -18.94 -5.33 3.90
CA GLY A 99 -18.05 -5.00 5.01
C GLY A 99 -16.87 -4.13 4.59
N ILE A 100 -16.07 -3.76 5.57
CA ILE A 100 -14.83 -2.98 5.40
C ILE A 100 -13.74 -3.51 6.32
N VAL A 101 -12.56 -3.72 5.75
CA VAL A 101 -11.31 -4.00 6.47
C VAL A 101 -10.26 -3.02 5.95
N MET A 102 -9.95 -2.03 6.76
CA MET A 102 -9.12 -0.89 6.33
C MET A 102 -8.20 -0.49 7.48
N GLY A 103 -6.93 -0.17 7.18
CA GLY A 103 -5.97 0.11 8.23
C GLY A 103 -4.98 1.22 7.93
N SER A 104 -4.17 1.55 8.94
CA SER A 104 -2.97 2.37 8.80
C SER A 104 -1.84 1.78 9.63
N GLY A 105 -0.60 2.05 9.24
CA GLY A 105 0.58 1.54 9.94
C GLY A 105 0.79 2.17 11.31
N GLY A 106 0.37 3.42 11.47
CA GLY A 106 0.41 4.16 12.72
C GLY A 106 -0.77 5.10 12.89
N PRO A 107 -0.96 5.65 14.11
CA PRO A 107 -1.99 6.64 14.37
C PRO A 107 -1.65 7.98 13.69
N SER A 108 -2.59 8.92 13.67
CA SER A 108 -2.28 10.31 13.32
C SER A 108 -1.43 10.96 14.41
N THR A 109 -0.11 10.91 14.23
CA THR A 109 0.85 11.50 15.16
C THR A 109 0.69 13.02 15.24
N ARG A 110 0.37 13.70 14.12
CA ARG A 110 0.02 15.12 14.10
C ARG A 110 -1.11 15.44 15.07
N THR A 111 -2.19 14.68 15.05
CA THR A 111 -3.34 14.88 15.96
C THR A 111 -2.94 14.70 17.42
N ILE A 112 -2.14 13.68 17.73
CA ILE A 112 -1.66 13.40 19.09
C ILE A 112 -0.73 14.52 19.56
N PHE A 113 0.20 14.96 18.72
CA PHE A 113 1.14 16.04 19.00
C PHE A 113 0.39 17.35 19.30
N GLU A 114 -0.51 17.78 18.43
CA GLU A 114 -1.32 19.00 18.63
C GLU A 114 -2.21 18.95 19.88
N ALA A 115 -2.76 17.78 20.21
CA ALA A 115 -3.52 17.59 21.44
C ALA A 115 -2.63 17.72 22.69
N ALA A 116 -1.43 17.15 22.67
CA ALA A 116 -0.46 17.28 23.76
C ALA A 116 0.00 18.73 23.92
N GLU A 117 0.36 19.42 22.85
CA GLU A 117 0.72 20.85 22.89
C GLU A 117 -0.42 21.70 23.47
N THR A 118 -1.65 21.48 23.01
CA THR A 118 -2.84 22.18 23.51
C THR A 118 -2.99 22.01 25.00
N THR A 119 -2.80 20.80 25.52
CA THR A 119 -2.88 20.52 26.97
C THR A 119 -1.77 21.23 27.74
N LEU A 120 -0.55 21.15 27.27
CA LEU A 120 0.60 21.82 27.92
C LEU A 120 0.43 23.34 27.93
N LYS A 121 0.07 23.91 26.80
CA LYS A 121 -0.11 25.37 26.64
C LYS A 121 -1.24 25.93 27.49
N ASN A 122 -2.33 25.19 27.67
CA ASN A 122 -3.52 25.67 28.39
C ASN A 122 -3.65 25.12 29.82
N GLY A 123 -2.76 24.21 30.25
CA GLY A 123 -2.88 23.49 31.51
C GLY A 123 -4.14 22.61 31.60
N SER A 124 -4.77 22.30 30.48
CA SER A 124 -6.03 21.57 30.43
C SER A 124 -6.32 21.02 29.03
N PRO A 125 -6.93 19.82 28.90
CA PRO A 125 -7.34 19.25 27.60
C PRO A 125 -8.62 19.88 27.02
N LYS A 126 -9.31 20.78 27.73
CA LYS A 126 -10.65 21.29 27.35
C LYS A 126 -10.70 21.91 25.93
N ARG A 127 -9.60 22.43 25.41
CA ARG A 127 -9.53 23.09 24.11
C ARG A 127 -9.15 22.17 22.95
N ILE A 128 -8.91 20.88 23.18
CA ILE A 128 -8.62 19.91 22.14
C ILE A 128 -9.83 19.72 21.22
N GLY A 129 -11.03 19.73 21.80
CA GLY A 129 -12.28 19.51 21.08
C GLY A 129 -12.62 18.01 20.91
N PRO A 130 -13.76 17.70 20.25
CA PRO A 130 -14.31 16.34 20.23
C PRO A 130 -13.79 15.45 19.11
N PHE A 131 -12.95 15.97 18.20
CA PHE A 131 -12.58 15.27 16.98
C PHE A 131 -11.23 14.53 17.04
N ALA A 132 -10.42 14.77 18.06
CA ALA A 132 -9.08 14.22 18.15
C ALA A 132 -9.07 12.68 18.32
N VAL A 133 -9.97 12.14 19.15
CA VAL A 133 -10.07 10.69 19.36
C VAL A 133 -10.38 9.95 18.05
N PRO A 134 -11.45 10.28 17.29
CA PRO A 134 -11.71 9.65 16.00
C PRO A 134 -10.58 9.75 14.99
N LYS A 135 -9.84 10.86 14.97
CA LYS A 135 -8.67 11.05 14.07
C LYS A 135 -7.48 10.17 14.44
N ALA A 136 -7.25 9.96 15.74
CA ALA A 136 -6.03 9.32 16.27
C ALA A 136 -6.23 7.84 16.65
N MET A 137 -7.46 7.35 16.79
CA MET A 137 -7.70 5.96 17.16
C MET A 137 -7.20 4.98 16.08
N SER A 138 -6.69 3.82 16.48
CA SER A 138 -6.12 2.81 15.59
C SER A 138 -7.12 2.30 14.55
N SER A 139 -8.41 2.38 14.81
CA SER A 139 -9.49 1.97 13.90
C SER A 139 -10.05 3.11 13.04
N THR A 140 -9.39 4.27 13.02
CA THR A 140 -9.90 5.44 12.28
C THR A 140 -10.22 5.14 10.81
N ALA A 141 -9.37 4.33 10.17
CA ALA A 141 -9.49 4.02 8.75
C ALA A 141 -10.82 3.33 8.40
N SER A 142 -11.20 2.29 9.14
CA SER A 142 -12.47 1.58 8.90
C SER A 142 -13.67 2.35 9.46
N ALA A 143 -13.54 2.90 10.66
CA ALA A 143 -14.65 3.55 11.35
C ALA A 143 -15.17 4.79 10.64
N THR A 144 -14.29 5.67 10.15
CA THR A 144 -14.69 6.89 9.45
C THR A 144 -15.39 6.60 8.13
N LEU A 145 -14.88 5.65 7.35
CA LEU A 145 -15.50 5.23 6.10
C LEU A 145 -16.82 4.48 6.31
N ALA A 146 -16.85 3.51 7.23
CA ALA A 146 -18.07 2.76 7.52
C ALA A 146 -19.21 3.68 7.98
N THR A 147 -18.89 4.66 8.82
CA THR A 147 -19.89 5.62 9.31
C THR A 147 -20.41 6.52 8.19
N TRP A 148 -19.54 7.06 7.35
CA TRP A 148 -19.93 7.97 6.29
C TRP A 148 -20.70 7.26 5.17
N PHE A 149 -20.20 6.11 4.72
CA PHE A 149 -20.81 5.33 3.63
C PHE A 149 -21.89 4.37 4.10
N LYS A 150 -22.22 4.34 5.40
CA LYS A 150 -23.27 3.50 6.01
C LYS A 150 -23.08 2.01 5.72
N ILE A 151 -21.88 1.52 5.93
CA ILE A 151 -21.54 0.10 5.77
C ILE A 151 -22.01 -0.65 7.01
N HIS A 152 -22.77 -1.71 6.85
CA HIS A 152 -23.43 -2.44 7.95
C HIS A 152 -22.84 -3.82 8.22
N GLY A 153 -21.98 -4.34 7.35
CA GLY A 153 -21.28 -5.60 7.57
C GLY A 153 -20.08 -5.45 8.53
N VAL A 154 -19.09 -6.29 8.35
CA VAL A 154 -17.86 -6.25 9.14
C VAL A 154 -17.19 -4.87 9.07
N ASN A 155 -16.77 -4.34 10.22
CA ASN A 155 -16.07 -3.06 10.33
C ASN A 155 -14.97 -3.15 11.38
N TYR A 156 -13.73 -3.30 10.93
CA TYR A 156 -12.55 -3.20 11.78
C TYR A 156 -11.28 -2.87 10.98
N SER A 157 -10.25 -2.46 11.70
CA SER A 157 -8.92 -2.18 11.14
C SER A 157 -7.92 -3.26 11.55
N ILE A 158 -6.99 -3.55 10.65
CA ILE A 158 -5.76 -4.27 10.95
C ILE A 158 -4.63 -3.25 10.92
N SER A 159 -3.68 -3.36 11.85
CA SER A 159 -2.43 -2.61 11.84
C SER A 159 -1.27 -3.59 11.99
N SER A 160 -0.40 -3.62 10.99
CA SER A 160 0.77 -4.50 10.91
C SER A 160 1.93 -3.80 10.18
N ALA A 161 2.20 -2.56 10.61
CA ALA A 161 3.25 -1.73 10.03
C ALA A 161 3.12 -1.64 8.49
N CYS A 162 4.20 -1.89 7.77
CA CYS A 162 4.24 -1.80 6.30
C CYS A 162 3.41 -2.88 5.58
N SER A 163 2.94 -3.91 6.28
CA SER A 163 2.08 -4.98 5.74
C SER A 163 0.59 -4.75 5.96
N THR A 164 0.22 -3.65 6.59
CA THR A 164 -1.15 -3.34 7.03
C THR A 164 -2.19 -3.56 5.94
N SER A 165 -2.12 -2.82 4.84
CA SER A 165 -3.16 -2.88 3.81
C SER A 165 -3.14 -4.18 3.00
N ALA A 166 -1.99 -4.85 2.89
CA ALA A 166 -1.93 -6.19 2.32
C ALA A 166 -2.66 -7.21 3.21
N HIS A 167 -2.49 -7.15 4.52
CA HIS A 167 -3.27 -7.98 5.45
C HIS A 167 -4.77 -7.63 5.42
N CYS A 168 -5.13 -6.36 5.28
CA CYS A 168 -6.53 -5.96 5.12
C CYS A 168 -7.17 -6.60 3.87
N ILE A 169 -6.45 -6.60 2.75
CA ILE A 169 -6.91 -7.27 1.51
C ILE A 169 -7.02 -8.78 1.73
N GLY A 170 -6.00 -9.40 2.30
CA GLY A 170 -6.01 -10.84 2.56
C GLY A 170 -7.13 -11.28 3.50
N ASN A 171 -7.38 -10.51 4.56
CA ASN A 171 -8.49 -10.78 5.48
C ASN A 171 -9.86 -10.57 4.80
N GLY A 172 -10.01 -9.51 3.99
CA GLY A 172 -11.22 -9.30 3.20
C GLY A 172 -11.48 -10.45 2.22
N TYR A 173 -10.44 -10.94 1.57
CA TYR A 173 -10.48 -12.14 0.73
C TYR A 173 -10.99 -13.36 1.49
N GLU A 174 -10.44 -13.65 2.66
CA GLU A 174 -10.88 -14.78 3.50
C GLU A 174 -12.33 -14.64 3.96
N LEU A 175 -12.78 -13.43 4.37
CA LEU A 175 -14.17 -13.18 4.76
C LEU A 175 -15.16 -13.52 3.65
N ILE A 176 -14.82 -13.20 2.40
CA ILE A 176 -15.65 -13.53 1.24
C ILE A 176 -15.57 -15.03 0.94
N GLN A 177 -14.40 -15.65 0.96
CA GLN A 177 -14.22 -17.09 0.74
C GLN A 177 -15.06 -17.93 1.70
N TRP A 178 -15.16 -17.50 2.96
CA TRP A 178 -15.94 -18.19 3.98
C TRP A 178 -17.43 -17.84 3.96
N GLY A 179 -17.86 -16.99 3.02
CA GLY A 179 -19.26 -16.62 2.85
C GLY A 179 -19.79 -15.64 3.90
N LYS A 180 -18.92 -14.97 4.67
CA LYS A 180 -19.34 -14.00 5.68
C LYS A 180 -19.74 -12.67 5.07
N GLN A 181 -19.13 -12.28 3.97
CA GLN A 181 -19.45 -11.08 3.21
C GLN A 181 -19.53 -11.41 1.72
N ASP A 182 -20.23 -10.59 0.95
CA ASP A 182 -20.27 -10.65 -0.52
C ASP A 182 -19.40 -9.56 -1.14
N ILE A 183 -19.31 -8.39 -0.47
CA ILE A 183 -18.43 -7.29 -0.82
C ILE A 183 -17.60 -6.89 0.41
N VAL A 184 -16.32 -6.63 0.20
CA VAL A 184 -15.44 -6.04 1.23
C VAL A 184 -14.62 -4.92 0.61
N PHE A 185 -14.73 -3.71 1.16
CA PHE A 185 -13.79 -2.64 0.89
C PHE A 185 -12.53 -2.88 1.71
N ALA A 186 -11.40 -3.08 1.03
CA ALA A 186 -10.14 -3.43 1.68
C ALA A 186 -9.00 -2.53 1.22
N GLY A 187 -8.13 -2.17 2.13
CA GLY A 187 -6.99 -1.33 1.84
C GLY A 187 -6.47 -0.59 3.06
N GLY A 188 -6.07 0.65 2.85
CA GLY A 188 -5.52 1.47 3.94
C GLY A 188 -4.91 2.78 3.48
N HIS A 189 -4.37 3.49 4.44
CA HIS A 189 -3.75 4.80 4.24
C HIS A 189 -2.53 4.99 5.15
N GLU A 190 -1.82 6.07 4.92
CA GLU A 190 -0.85 6.60 5.88
C GLU A 190 -0.79 8.12 5.77
N ASP A 191 -0.76 8.80 6.93
CA ASP A 191 -0.42 10.22 7.00
C ASP A 191 1.04 10.42 6.55
N LEU A 192 1.35 11.56 5.98
CA LEU A 192 2.71 12.00 5.71
C LEU A 192 2.98 13.28 6.47
N ASP A 193 3.65 13.17 7.60
CA ASP A 193 3.90 14.27 8.51
C ASP A 193 5.25 14.12 9.21
N TRP A 194 5.92 15.22 9.53
CA TRP A 194 7.20 15.19 10.21
C TRP A 194 7.11 14.54 11.60
N THR A 195 5.97 14.64 12.29
CA THR A 195 5.75 14.05 13.62
C THR A 195 5.74 12.50 13.63
N MET A 196 5.59 11.87 12.48
CA MET A 196 5.80 10.43 12.30
C MET A 196 7.18 10.15 11.72
N SER A 197 7.60 10.96 10.77
CA SER A 197 8.81 10.74 9.99
C SER A 197 10.08 10.94 10.81
N ASP A 198 10.03 11.78 11.86
CA ASP A 198 11.16 11.99 12.77
C ASP A 198 11.58 10.71 13.51
N LEU A 199 10.65 9.81 13.78
CA LEU A 199 10.94 8.49 14.40
C LEU A 199 11.83 7.64 13.48
N PHE A 200 11.56 7.65 12.18
CA PHE A 200 12.35 6.92 11.18
C PHE A 200 13.69 7.60 10.87
N ASP A 201 13.71 8.93 10.85
CA ASP A 201 14.96 9.68 10.70
C ASP A 201 15.90 9.45 11.89
N ALA A 202 15.35 9.43 13.10
CA ALA A 202 16.07 9.15 14.34
C ALA A 202 16.75 7.77 14.31
N MET A 203 16.09 6.74 13.77
CA MET A 203 16.70 5.41 13.67
C MET A 203 17.65 5.24 12.48
N GLY A 204 17.78 6.24 11.62
CA GLY A 204 18.67 6.20 10.46
C GLY A 204 18.21 5.29 9.32
N ALA A 205 16.91 5.02 9.22
CA ALA A 205 16.35 4.11 8.24
C ALA A 205 16.07 4.77 6.88
N MET A 206 15.99 6.10 6.82
CA MET A 206 15.65 6.84 5.60
C MET A 206 16.90 7.28 4.82
N SER A 207 16.74 7.42 3.49
CA SER A 207 17.76 7.91 2.59
C SER A 207 18.15 9.35 2.94
N SER A 208 19.45 9.62 3.06
CA SER A 208 19.98 10.95 3.39
C SER A 208 21.07 11.48 2.45
N LYS A 209 21.55 10.64 1.52
CA LYS A 209 22.63 11.01 0.60
C LYS A 209 22.16 11.65 -0.71
N PHE A 210 20.84 11.71 -0.93
CA PHE A 210 20.26 12.16 -2.20
C PHE A 210 19.31 13.36 -2.04
N ASN A 211 19.48 14.16 -1.00
CA ASN A 211 18.61 15.33 -0.76
C ASN A 211 18.66 16.36 -1.90
N ASP A 212 19.79 16.48 -2.59
CA ASP A 212 19.99 17.34 -3.77
C ASP A 212 19.48 16.74 -5.08
N LYS A 213 19.12 15.45 -5.07
CA LYS A 213 18.60 14.69 -6.20
C LYS A 213 17.34 13.92 -5.81
N ALA A 214 16.38 14.61 -5.22
CA ALA A 214 15.21 14.03 -4.58
C ALA A 214 14.50 12.97 -5.45
N SER A 215 14.25 13.26 -6.72
CA SER A 215 13.51 12.36 -7.62
C SER A 215 14.16 10.99 -7.81
N THR A 216 15.45 10.84 -7.51
CA THR A 216 16.20 9.58 -7.66
C THR A 216 16.66 8.99 -6.33
N ALA A 217 16.19 9.51 -5.20
CA ALA A 217 16.64 9.09 -3.87
C ALA A 217 16.20 7.65 -3.53
N SER A 218 15.01 7.24 -3.93
CA SER A 218 14.57 5.85 -3.82
C SER A 218 15.08 5.07 -5.04
N ARG A 219 15.93 4.07 -4.79
CA ARG A 219 16.70 3.35 -5.81
C ARG A 219 16.94 1.88 -5.43
N ALA A 220 15.85 1.13 -5.23
CA ALA A 220 15.96 -0.28 -4.89
C ALA A 220 16.91 -1.02 -5.86
N TYR A 221 17.75 -1.88 -5.31
CA TYR A 221 18.75 -2.70 -6.03
C TYR A 221 19.96 -1.96 -6.59
N ASP A 222 20.00 -0.62 -6.49
CA ASP A 222 21.21 0.14 -6.82
C ASP A 222 22.28 -0.07 -5.75
N ALA A 223 23.55 -0.14 -6.19
CA ALA A 223 24.69 -0.33 -5.29
C ALA A 223 24.87 0.81 -4.27
N ASN A 224 24.36 2.00 -4.57
CA ASN A 224 24.47 3.19 -3.71
C ASN A 224 23.19 3.50 -2.93
N ARG A 225 22.20 2.57 -2.91
CA ARG A 225 20.98 2.75 -2.10
C ARG A 225 21.33 2.91 -0.62
N ASP A 226 20.67 3.80 0.08
CA ASP A 226 21.05 4.16 1.45
C ASP A 226 19.89 4.25 2.45
N GLY A 227 18.71 3.77 2.08
CA GLY A 227 17.54 3.79 2.92
C GLY A 227 16.26 4.07 2.13
N PHE A 228 15.12 3.94 2.79
CA PHE A 228 13.83 4.22 2.13
C PHE A 228 13.52 5.71 2.12
N VAL A 229 12.64 6.11 1.20
CA VAL A 229 12.01 7.42 1.17
C VAL A 229 10.57 7.27 1.65
N ILE A 230 10.21 7.98 2.72
CA ILE A 230 8.85 7.92 3.27
C ILE A 230 7.85 8.59 2.32
N ALA A 231 6.66 8.04 2.23
CA ALA A 231 5.56 8.58 1.42
C ALA A 231 4.25 8.50 2.20
N GLY A 232 3.22 9.16 1.69
CA GLY A 232 1.86 9.07 2.17
C GLY A 232 0.91 8.60 1.08
N GLY A 233 -0.37 8.58 1.41
CA GLY A 233 -1.44 8.26 0.48
C GLY A 233 -2.39 7.19 0.99
N ALA A 234 -3.22 6.69 0.08
CA ALA A 234 -4.24 5.71 0.38
C ALA A 234 -4.59 4.86 -0.84
N GLY A 235 -5.27 3.75 -0.59
CA GLY A 235 -5.86 2.94 -1.64
C GLY A 235 -7.01 2.09 -1.10
N VAL A 236 -7.95 1.80 -1.98
CA VAL A 236 -9.10 0.94 -1.71
C VAL A 236 -9.31 -0.01 -2.87
N LEU A 237 -9.44 -1.29 -2.57
CA LEU A 237 -9.96 -2.31 -3.48
C LEU A 237 -11.39 -2.65 -3.09
N VAL A 238 -12.27 -2.78 -4.08
CA VAL A 238 -13.54 -3.46 -3.92
C VAL A 238 -13.32 -4.94 -4.19
N LEU A 239 -13.36 -5.76 -3.14
CA LEU A 239 -13.32 -7.20 -3.22
C LEU A 239 -14.75 -7.73 -3.28
N GLU A 240 -15.05 -8.63 -4.20
CA GLU A 240 -16.40 -9.10 -4.43
C GLU A 240 -16.43 -10.60 -4.73
N GLU A 241 -17.45 -11.27 -4.27
CA GLU A 241 -17.70 -12.67 -4.63
C GLU A 241 -17.99 -12.79 -6.12
N LEU A 242 -17.40 -13.76 -6.79
CA LEU A 242 -17.42 -13.84 -8.24
C LEU A 242 -18.83 -13.92 -8.83
N GLU A 243 -19.71 -14.79 -8.30
CA GLU A 243 -21.06 -14.95 -8.85
C GLU A 243 -21.94 -13.73 -8.55
N HIS A 244 -21.71 -13.05 -7.40
CA HIS A 244 -22.32 -11.77 -7.10
C HIS A 244 -21.88 -10.68 -8.13
N ALA A 245 -20.59 -10.59 -8.41
CA ALA A 245 -20.07 -9.66 -9.40
C ALA A 245 -20.64 -9.91 -10.81
N LYS A 246 -20.71 -11.18 -11.23
CA LYS A 246 -21.29 -11.59 -12.51
C LYS A 246 -22.79 -11.26 -12.59
N ALA A 247 -23.54 -11.49 -11.53
CA ALA A 247 -24.98 -11.26 -11.48
C ALA A 247 -25.37 -9.80 -11.70
N ARG A 248 -24.52 -8.86 -11.25
CA ARG A 248 -24.73 -7.42 -11.49
C ARG A 248 -23.99 -6.88 -12.72
N GLY A 249 -23.30 -7.75 -13.47
CA GLY A 249 -22.53 -7.33 -14.66
C GLY A 249 -21.31 -6.48 -14.36
N ALA A 250 -20.68 -6.69 -13.20
CA ALA A 250 -19.52 -5.92 -12.78
C ALA A 250 -18.33 -6.07 -13.73
N LYS A 251 -17.56 -5.01 -13.90
CA LYS A 251 -16.21 -5.09 -14.45
C LYS A 251 -15.32 -5.85 -13.47
N ILE A 252 -14.54 -6.80 -13.96
CA ILE A 252 -13.60 -7.57 -13.15
C ILE A 252 -12.19 -7.24 -13.61
N TYR A 253 -11.37 -6.72 -12.71
CA TYR A 253 -9.97 -6.38 -12.96
C TYR A 253 -9.05 -7.59 -12.86
N ALA A 254 -9.22 -8.36 -11.81
CA ALA A 254 -8.40 -9.52 -11.49
C ALA A 254 -9.14 -10.41 -10.48
N GLU A 255 -8.65 -11.64 -10.31
CA GLU A 255 -9.05 -12.54 -9.25
C GLU A 255 -7.91 -12.64 -8.21
N ILE A 256 -8.23 -12.64 -6.93
CA ILE A 256 -7.28 -12.97 -5.88
C ILE A 256 -7.24 -14.49 -5.75
N VAL A 257 -6.10 -15.08 -6.02
CA VAL A 257 -5.91 -16.54 -6.04
C VAL A 257 -4.98 -17.06 -4.95
N GLY A 258 -4.28 -16.16 -4.26
CA GLY A 258 -3.38 -16.55 -3.19
C GLY A 258 -3.19 -15.43 -2.16
N TYR A 259 -3.05 -15.85 -0.90
CA TYR A 259 -2.71 -14.99 0.23
C TYR A 259 -1.85 -15.78 1.21
N GLY A 260 -0.75 -15.17 1.64
CA GLY A 260 0.12 -15.67 2.69
C GLY A 260 0.31 -14.62 3.77
N ALA A 261 0.34 -15.07 5.02
CA ALA A 261 0.64 -14.23 6.19
C ALA A 261 1.51 -15.04 7.16
N THR A 262 2.68 -14.53 7.46
CA THR A 262 3.64 -15.20 8.37
C THR A 262 4.32 -14.19 9.30
N SER A 263 4.93 -14.71 10.35
CA SER A 263 5.80 -13.94 11.23
C SER A 263 7.23 -14.47 11.13
N ASP A 264 8.20 -13.54 11.07
CA ASP A 264 9.62 -13.91 11.19
C ASP A 264 9.95 -14.47 12.58
N GLY A 265 9.38 -13.89 13.63
CA GLY A 265 9.71 -14.25 15.00
C GLY A 265 11.21 -14.13 15.34
N TYR A 266 11.87 -13.13 14.73
CA TYR A 266 13.33 -13.02 14.73
C TYR A 266 13.83 -11.70 15.35
N ASP A 267 13.55 -10.57 14.70
CA ASP A 267 14.02 -9.25 15.11
C ASP A 267 12.95 -8.19 14.85
N MET A 268 12.94 -7.11 15.62
CA MET A 268 11.92 -6.05 15.47
C MET A 268 12.09 -5.23 14.20
N VAL A 269 13.30 -5.11 13.69
CA VAL A 269 13.63 -4.22 12.55
C VAL A 269 14.23 -5.00 11.38
N ALA A 270 15.20 -5.89 11.64
CA ALA A 270 15.90 -6.63 10.61
C ALA A 270 15.09 -7.84 10.13
N PRO A 271 14.80 -7.95 8.81
CA PRO A 271 14.09 -9.12 8.28
C PRO A 271 14.97 -10.37 8.31
N SER A 272 14.36 -11.52 8.62
CA SER A 272 15.06 -12.80 8.58
C SER A 272 15.30 -13.32 7.15
N GLY A 273 14.39 -12.99 6.23
CA GLY A 273 14.28 -13.60 4.90
C GLY A 273 13.55 -14.94 4.90
N GLU A 274 13.66 -15.74 5.95
CA GLU A 274 13.00 -17.04 6.07
C GLU A 274 11.47 -16.92 6.17
N GLY A 275 10.97 -15.95 6.94
CA GLY A 275 9.54 -15.67 7.04
C GLY A 275 8.95 -15.23 5.70
N ALA A 276 9.69 -14.49 4.89
CA ALA A 276 9.29 -14.12 3.53
C ALA A 276 9.18 -15.35 2.60
N VAL A 277 10.10 -16.29 2.72
CA VAL A 277 10.03 -17.59 1.98
C VAL A 277 8.74 -18.33 2.33
N ARG A 278 8.46 -18.51 3.62
CA ARG A 278 7.21 -19.18 4.06
C ARG A 278 5.97 -18.44 3.59
N CYS A 279 5.99 -17.12 3.64
CA CYS A 279 4.87 -16.27 3.23
C CYS A 279 4.56 -16.45 1.74
N MET A 280 5.56 -16.34 0.88
CA MET A 280 5.39 -16.57 -0.56
C MET A 280 4.94 -18.00 -0.86
N ARG A 281 5.52 -19.02 -0.23
CA ARG A 281 5.11 -20.43 -0.41
C ARG A 281 3.65 -20.64 0.02
N GLN A 282 3.23 -20.03 1.13
CA GLN A 282 1.84 -20.10 1.58
C GLN A 282 0.88 -19.47 0.56
N ALA A 283 1.21 -18.29 0.06
CA ALA A 283 0.40 -17.63 -0.97
C ALA A 283 0.31 -18.43 -2.28
N LEU A 284 1.40 -19.08 -2.67
CA LEU A 284 1.49 -19.89 -3.89
C LEU A 284 0.83 -21.27 -3.77
N ALA A 285 0.53 -21.73 -2.57
CA ALA A 285 -0.06 -23.07 -2.36
C ALA A 285 -1.43 -23.26 -3.05
N THR A 286 -2.14 -22.20 -3.33
CA THR A 286 -3.44 -22.20 -4.03
C THR A 286 -3.37 -21.74 -5.50
N VAL A 287 -2.15 -21.44 -5.99
CA VAL A 287 -1.92 -20.91 -7.33
C VAL A 287 -1.44 -22.02 -8.26
N SER A 288 -2.13 -22.22 -9.38
CA SER A 288 -1.82 -23.27 -10.35
C SER A 288 -1.05 -22.78 -11.58
N THR A 289 -0.94 -21.48 -11.76
CA THR A 289 -0.26 -20.85 -12.91
C THR A 289 1.10 -20.30 -12.49
N PRO A 290 2.07 -20.22 -13.42
CA PRO A 290 3.32 -19.52 -13.17
C PRO A 290 3.08 -18.07 -12.80
N VAL A 291 3.93 -17.50 -11.95
CA VAL A 291 3.96 -16.06 -11.68
C VAL A 291 4.77 -15.39 -12.79
N ASP A 292 4.21 -14.35 -13.40
CA ASP A 292 4.87 -13.60 -14.48
C ASP A 292 5.66 -12.40 -13.96
N TYR A 293 5.16 -11.80 -12.87
CA TYR A 293 5.69 -10.56 -12.34
C TYR A 293 5.59 -10.52 -10.80
N ILE A 294 6.63 -10.01 -10.15
CA ILE A 294 6.65 -9.72 -8.72
C ILE A 294 6.79 -8.21 -8.51
N ASN A 295 5.82 -7.61 -7.82
CA ASN A 295 5.96 -6.31 -7.20
C ASN A 295 6.56 -6.54 -5.80
N THR A 296 7.82 -6.20 -5.63
CA THR A 296 8.53 -6.46 -4.39
C THR A 296 8.20 -5.44 -3.32
N HIS A 297 8.47 -5.80 -2.06
CA HIS A 297 8.52 -4.82 -0.99
C HIS A 297 9.62 -3.79 -1.23
N GLY A 298 10.81 -4.19 -1.63
CA GLY A 298 11.89 -3.42 -2.23
C GLY A 298 11.98 -1.95 -1.80
N THR A 299 12.37 -1.69 -0.54
CA THR A 299 12.32 -0.36 0.08
C THR A 299 13.52 0.53 -0.23
N SER A 300 14.50 0.05 -1.00
CA SER A 300 15.77 0.76 -1.22
C SER A 300 16.68 0.78 0.03
N THR A 301 16.51 -0.20 0.92
CA THR A 301 17.38 -0.41 2.06
C THR A 301 18.41 -1.50 1.75
N PRO A 302 19.67 -1.33 2.15
CA PRO A 302 20.70 -2.34 1.86
C PRO A 302 20.33 -3.75 2.33
N VAL A 303 19.93 -3.89 3.57
CA VAL A 303 19.60 -5.20 4.18
C VAL A 303 18.25 -5.73 3.68
N GLY A 304 17.24 -4.88 3.60
CA GLY A 304 15.88 -5.28 3.20
C GLY A 304 15.84 -5.85 1.79
N ASP A 305 16.43 -5.15 0.83
CA ASP A 305 16.48 -5.58 -0.57
C ASP A 305 17.22 -6.92 -0.71
N SER A 306 18.38 -7.08 -0.04
CA SER A 306 19.16 -8.31 -0.05
C SER A 306 18.38 -9.50 0.49
N LYS A 307 17.70 -9.34 1.63
CA LYS A 307 16.93 -10.42 2.26
C LYS A 307 15.73 -10.86 1.41
N GLU A 308 14.99 -9.90 0.85
CA GLU A 308 13.85 -10.21 -0.01
C GLU A 308 14.29 -10.91 -1.30
N MET A 309 15.36 -10.43 -1.94
CA MET A 309 15.86 -11.04 -3.18
C MET A 309 16.42 -12.44 -2.94
N GLY A 310 17.04 -12.68 -1.80
CA GLY A 310 17.44 -14.03 -1.37
C GLY A 310 16.25 -14.96 -1.20
N ALA A 311 15.16 -14.46 -0.59
CA ALA A 311 13.92 -15.22 -0.45
C ALA A 311 13.26 -15.56 -1.79
N ILE A 312 13.25 -14.61 -2.74
CA ILE A 312 12.72 -14.83 -4.09
C ILE A 312 13.53 -15.91 -4.82
N ARG A 313 14.86 -15.86 -4.74
CA ARG A 313 15.71 -16.92 -5.29
C ARG A 313 15.38 -18.30 -4.73
N GLU A 314 15.17 -18.39 -3.43
CA GLU A 314 14.84 -19.67 -2.77
C GLU A 314 13.47 -20.21 -3.21
N VAL A 315 12.48 -19.34 -3.40
CA VAL A 315 11.12 -19.76 -3.79
C VAL A 315 11.03 -20.13 -5.27
N PHE A 316 11.65 -19.33 -6.16
CA PHE A 316 11.47 -19.47 -7.61
C PHE A 316 12.62 -20.20 -8.33
N GLY A 317 13.80 -20.30 -7.72
CA GLY A 317 14.96 -20.96 -8.30
C GLY A 317 15.37 -20.33 -9.64
N GLU A 318 15.54 -21.15 -10.66
CA GLU A 318 15.96 -20.71 -12.00
C GLU A 318 14.83 -20.06 -12.83
N LYS A 319 13.56 -20.24 -12.43
CA LYS A 319 12.37 -19.71 -13.15
C LYS A 319 11.81 -18.48 -12.43
N MET A 320 12.66 -17.51 -12.21
CA MET A 320 12.22 -16.27 -11.58
C MET A 320 11.34 -15.43 -12.50
N PRO A 321 10.21 -14.88 -11.98
CA PRO A 321 9.41 -13.88 -12.68
C PRO A 321 10.17 -12.57 -12.90
N TYR A 322 9.64 -11.68 -13.74
CA TYR A 322 10.13 -10.31 -13.76
C TYR A 322 9.94 -9.63 -12.40
N ILE A 323 10.88 -8.79 -12.01
CA ILE A 323 10.94 -8.18 -10.66
C ILE A 323 11.05 -6.67 -10.81
N THR A 324 10.19 -5.93 -10.10
CA THR A 324 10.38 -4.48 -9.90
C THR A 324 9.99 -4.06 -8.48
N SER A 325 10.61 -2.99 -8.02
CA SER A 325 10.12 -2.19 -6.90
C SER A 325 9.53 -0.88 -7.42
N THR A 326 8.24 -0.73 -7.33
CA THR A 326 7.55 0.53 -7.65
C THR A 326 7.88 1.64 -6.66
N LYS A 327 8.41 1.29 -5.46
CA LYS A 327 8.85 2.28 -4.46
C LYS A 327 9.99 3.17 -4.94
N SER A 328 10.71 2.76 -5.99
CA SER A 328 11.69 3.65 -6.64
C SER A 328 11.06 4.91 -7.23
N LEU A 329 9.78 4.86 -7.61
CA LEU A 329 9.01 6.02 -8.07
C LEU A 329 8.16 6.66 -6.97
N THR A 330 7.57 5.83 -6.11
CA THR A 330 6.52 6.26 -5.18
C THR A 330 7.02 6.66 -3.80
N GLY A 331 8.17 6.15 -3.38
CA GLY A 331 8.53 6.07 -1.98
C GLY A 331 7.72 4.98 -1.26
N HIS A 332 7.85 4.93 0.04
CA HIS A 332 7.24 3.92 0.90
C HIS A 332 6.13 4.54 1.76
N SER A 333 4.90 4.28 1.43
CA SER A 333 3.70 4.79 2.14
C SER A 333 3.28 3.93 3.33
N LEU A 334 4.19 3.17 3.92
CA LEU A 334 4.01 2.37 5.14
C LEU A 334 2.77 1.48 5.08
N GLY A 335 1.76 1.76 5.92
CA GLY A 335 0.54 0.96 5.96
C GLY A 335 -0.33 1.03 4.70
N GLY A 336 -0.19 2.08 3.90
CA GLY A 336 -0.86 2.22 2.60
C GLY A 336 -0.15 1.51 1.45
N ALA A 337 1.09 1.05 1.64
CA ALA A 337 1.92 0.52 0.56
C ALA A 337 1.32 -0.73 -0.10
N GLY A 338 0.83 -1.69 0.67
CA GLY A 338 0.34 -2.96 0.14
C GLY A 338 -0.84 -2.82 -0.82
N VAL A 339 -1.81 -1.96 -0.51
CA VAL A 339 -2.95 -1.70 -1.41
C VAL A 339 -2.54 -0.89 -2.62
N GLN A 340 -1.67 0.11 -2.45
CA GLN A 340 -1.16 0.87 -3.58
C GLN A 340 -0.42 -0.03 -4.57
N GLU A 341 0.46 -0.90 -4.08
CA GLU A 341 1.22 -1.84 -4.91
C GLU A 341 0.34 -2.91 -5.56
N SER A 342 -0.72 -3.35 -4.89
CA SER A 342 -1.75 -4.19 -5.50
C SER A 342 -2.42 -3.49 -6.68
N ILE A 343 -2.77 -2.21 -6.52
CA ILE A 343 -3.34 -1.39 -7.59
C ILE A 343 -2.33 -1.18 -8.73
N TYR A 344 -1.07 -0.84 -8.42
CA TYR A 344 -0.03 -0.70 -9.45
C TYR A 344 0.12 -1.97 -10.28
N SER A 345 0.15 -3.12 -9.63
CA SER A 345 0.26 -4.43 -10.28
C SER A 345 -0.93 -4.72 -11.19
N ILE A 346 -2.15 -4.45 -10.72
CA ILE A 346 -3.37 -4.61 -11.51
C ILE A 346 -3.38 -3.65 -12.72
N LEU A 347 -2.98 -2.40 -12.54
CA LEU A 347 -2.91 -1.42 -13.62
C LEU A 347 -1.88 -1.80 -14.71
N MET A 348 -0.73 -2.34 -14.30
CA MET A 348 0.27 -2.87 -15.24
C MET A 348 -0.26 -4.10 -15.99
N MET A 349 -0.94 -5.01 -15.29
CA MET A 349 -1.62 -6.17 -15.88
C MET A 349 -2.65 -5.74 -16.93
N GLN A 350 -3.48 -4.75 -16.62
CA GLN A 350 -4.51 -4.24 -17.54
C GLN A 350 -3.89 -3.44 -18.70
N GLY A 351 -2.84 -2.68 -18.42
CA GLY A 351 -2.16 -1.85 -19.41
C GLY A 351 -1.20 -2.62 -20.32
N GLY A 352 -0.90 -3.88 -20.01
CA GLY A 352 -0.01 -4.71 -20.83
C GLY A 352 1.46 -4.25 -20.81
N PHE A 353 1.94 -3.75 -19.69
CA PHE A 353 3.33 -3.35 -19.53
C PHE A 353 3.88 -3.70 -18.14
N ILE A 354 5.20 -3.81 -18.02
CA ILE A 354 5.89 -3.88 -16.73
C ILE A 354 6.72 -2.59 -16.60
N GLY A 355 6.36 -1.76 -15.62
CA GLY A 355 7.11 -0.55 -15.28
C GLY A 355 8.49 -0.91 -14.74
N GLU A 356 9.44 -0.02 -14.89
CA GLU A 356 10.81 -0.26 -14.45
C GLU A 356 10.98 -0.11 -12.94
N SER A 357 11.93 -0.85 -12.39
CA SER A 357 12.56 -0.56 -11.10
C SER A 357 13.54 0.59 -11.35
N ALA A 358 13.07 1.83 -11.12
CA ALA A 358 13.76 3.04 -11.58
C ALA A 358 15.04 3.34 -10.77
N HIS A 359 15.89 4.20 -11.34
CA HIS A 359 17.06 4.80 -10.70
C HIS A 359 18.21 3.83 -10.36
N ILE A 360 18.28 2.67 -11.01
CA ILE A 360 19.42 1.77 -10.92
C ILE A 360 20.51 2.29 -11.87
N GLU A 361 21.41 3.11 -11.34
CA GLU A 361 22.59 3.58 -12.10
C GLU A 361 23.67 2.50 -12.17
N THR A 362 23.91 1.83 -11.05
CA THR A 362 24.82 0.69 -10.92
C THR A 362 24.11 -0.41 -10.15
N LEU A 363 23.79 -1.50 -10.85
CA LEU A 363 23.19 -2.66 -10.18
C LEU A 363 24.13 -3.19 -9.10
N ASP A 364 23.59 -3.42 -7.90
CA ASP A 364 24.35 -4.08 -6.86
C ASP A 364 24.78 -5.48 -7.36
N PRO A 365 26.08 -5.84 -7.32
CA PRO A 365 26.56 -7.14 -7.79
C PRO A 365 25.85 -8.34 -7.17
N GLU A 366 25.29 -8.19 -5.97
CA GLU A 366 24.53 -9.26 -5.32
C GLU A 366 23.28 -9.68 -6.13
N PHE A 367 22.74 -8.79 -6.95
CA PHE A 367 21.53 -9.04 -7.75
C PHE A 367 21.82 -9.39 -9.20
N GLU A 368 23.08 -9.60 -9.54
CA GLU A 368 23.48 -9.96 -10.90
C GLU A 368 22.80 -11.27 -11.35
N GLY A 369 22.30 -11.26 -12.58
CA GLY A 369 21.56 -12.40 -13.15
C GLY A 369 20.09 -12.49 -12.73
N MET A 370 19.59 -11.66 -11.83
CA MET A 370 18.17 -11.61 -11.50
C MET A 370 17.37 -10.79 -12.54
N PRO A 371 16.13 -11.19 -12.88
CA PRO A 371 15.34 -10.53 -13.94
C PRO A 371 14.68 -9.23 -13.44
N ILE A 372 15.48 -8.32 -12.89
CA ILE A 372 15.06 -6.99 -12.48
C ILE A 372 14.81 -6.15 -13.73
N VAL A 373 13.60 -5.62 -13.87
CA VAL A 373 13.22 -4.80 -15.02
C VAL A 373 13.80 -3.39 -14.83
N ARG A 374 14.81 -3.07 -15.60
CA ARG A 374 15.54 -1.77 -15.57
C ARG A 374 15.08 -0.80 -16.64
N LYS A 375 14.28 -1.26 -17.58
CA LYS A 375 13.58 -0.47 -18.60
C LYS A 375 12.21 -1.08 -18.80
N ARG A 376 11.18 -0.26 -18.94
CA ARG A 376 9.81 -0.71 -19.18
C ARG A 376 9.74 -1.77 -20.28
N ILE A 377 8.98 -2.81 -20.03
CA ILE A 377 8.63 -3.84 -21.02
C ILE A 377 7.21 -3.52 -21.51
N ASP A 378 7.09 -3.19 -22.78
CA ASP A 378 5.81 -2.97 -23.46
C ASP A 378 5.26 -4.29 -24.02
N ASP A 379 3.96 -4.33 -24.30
CA ASP A 379 3.25 -5.52 -24.79
C ASP A 379 3.46 -6.77 -23.91
N ALA A 380 3.64 -6.54 -22.63
CA ALA A 380 3.84 -7.60 -21.66
C ALA A 380 2.51 -8.29 -21.32
N ARG A 381 2.44 -9.60 -21.55
CA ARG A 381 1.33 -10.39 -21.04
C ARG A 381 1.63 -10.79 -19.61
N ILE A 382 0.89 -10.19 -18.68
CA ILE A 382 0.95 -10.51 -17.26
C ILE A 382 -0.36 -11.20 -16.91
N ASP A 383 -0.33 -12.48 -16.65
CA ASP A 383 -1.50 -13.27 -16.25
C ASP A 383 -1.54 -13.49 -14.73
N THR A 384 -0.39 -13.58 -14.06
CA THR A 384 -0.28 -13.78 -12.61
C THR A 384 0.78 -12.87 -12.00
N VAL A 385 0.38 -12.10 -10.98
CA VAL A 385 1.24 -11.17 -10.24
C VAL A 385 1.30 -11.57 -8.78
N LEU A 386 2.50 -11.53 -8.21
CA LEU A 386 2.73 -11.66 -6.78
C LEU A 386 3.18 -10.31 -6.21
N SER A 387 2.57 -9.87 -5.11
CA SER A 387 2.91 -8.64 -4.40
C SER A 387 3.32 -8.95 -2.96
N ASN A 388 4.49 -8.46 -2.56
CA ASN A 388 5.05 -8.66 -1.23
C ASN A 388 4.98 -7.39 -0.37
N SER A 389 4.67 -7.57 0.90
CA SER A 389 4.75 -6.52 1.93
C SER A 389 5.37 -7.10 3.19
N PHE A 390 6.48 -6.52 3.65
CA PHE A 390 7.21 -6.99 4.82
C PHE A 390 7.42 -5.84 5.80
N GLY A 391 6.86 -5.96 7.00
CA GLY A 391 6.83 -4.89 7.99
C GLY A 391 7.76 -5.09 9.18
N PHE A 392 8.11 -4.01 9.86
CA PHE A 392 8.77 -4.08 11.16
C PHE A 392 7.96 -4.95 12.13
N GLY A 393 8.67 -5.68 13.01
CA GLY A 393 8.09 -6.73 13.83
C GLY A 393 8.04 -8.09 13.14
N GLY A 394 8.59 -8.21 11.92
CA GLY A 394 8.62 -9.46 11.14
C GLY A 394 7.25 -9.87 10.61
N THR A 395 6.37 -8.90 10.34
CA THR A 395 5.05 -9.19 9.80
C THR A 395 5.10 -9.25 8.28
N ASN A 396 4.76 -10.38 7.70
CA ASN A 396 4.86 -10.64 6.27
C ASN A 396 3.48 -10.89 5.66
N ALA A 397 3.24 -10.29 4.49
CA ALA A 397 2.06 -10.53 3.67
C ALA A 397 2.46 -10.71 2.21
N THR A 398 1.88 -11.69 1.55
CA THR A 398 2.01 -11.92 0.11
C THR A 398 0.62 -12.10 -0.49
N LEU A 399 0.32 -11.36 -1.55
CA LEU A 399 -0.92 -11.46 -2.32
C LEU A 399 -0.61 -11.94 -3.73
N VAL A 400 -1.48 -12.78 -4.30
CA VAL A 400 -1.38 -13.22 -5.68
C VAL A 400 -2.66 -12.87 -6.42
N PHE A 401 -2.52 -12.07 -7.48
CA PHE A 401 -3.59 -11.66 -8.37
C PHE A 401 -3.43 -12.38 -9.72
N GLN A 402 -4.52 -12.83 -10.27
CA GLN A 402 -4.56 -13.46 -11.58
C GLN A 402 -5.52 -12.73 -12.50
N ARG A 403 -5.17 -12.60 -13.78
CA ARG A 403 -6.07 -12.11 -14.82
C ARG A 403 -7.33 -12.96 -14.83
N TYR A 404 -8.47 -12.30 -14.74
CA TYR A 404 -9.74 -13.00 -14.84
C TYR A 404 -10.00 -13.42 -16.30
N SER A 405 -10.33 -14.68 -16.48
CA SER A 405 -10.87 -15.22 -17.73
C SER A 405 -12.26 -15.79 -17.45
N ALA A 406 -13.26 -15.32 -18.20
CA ALA A 406 -14.65 -15.71 -18.05
C ALA A 406 -14.88 -17.20 -18.36
#